data_f4152fb8456ab5c5c4e2724aa164088f
#
_entry.id   f4152fb8456ab5c5c4e2724aa164088f
#
_cell.length_a   1.000
_cell.length_b   1.000
_cell.length_c   1.000
_cell.angle_alpha   90.00
_cell.angle_beta   90.00
_cell.angle_gamma   90.00
#
_symmetry.space_group_name_H-M   'P 1'
#
loop_
_entity.id
_entity.type
_entity.pdbx_description
1 polymer ?
#
loop_
_entity_poly.entity_id
_entity_poly.type
_entity_poly.pdbx_seq_one_letter_code
_entity_poly.pdbx_strand_id
1 'polypeptide(L)'
;MNIPTSPIGPSLVHHDTFVIVAETLAGWRNPATPEGAELLAQHYAWAHAQHASGALLFAGPIDSEALAPGAPTPVGRVSGLLVLRAASKEAAEAMAQSDPFHIHGCRHNAVHSWSIRFSQQLISDALAATLADSQAS
;
A
#
# COMPACT_ATOMS: atom_id res chain seq x y z
N MET A 1 2.32 27.54 19.72
CA MET A 1 1.21 26.84 19.10
C MET A 1 1.23 25.38 19.52
N ASN A 2 0.23 24.97 20.25
CA ASN A 2 0.10 23.56 20.58
C ASN A 2 -0.26 22.77 19.35
N ILE A 3 0.74 22.08 18.84
CA ILE A 3 0.44 21.00 17.90
C ILE A 3 -0.28 19.95 18.74
N PRO A 4 -1.54 19.67 18.45
CA PRO A 4 -2.21 18.64 19.19
C PRO A 4 -1.35 17.38 19.11
N THR A 5 -1.00 16.87 20.27
CA THR A 5 -0.32 15.59 20.35
C THR A 5 -1.24 14.55 19.74
N SER A 6 -1.24 14.59 18.44
CA SER A 6 -1.74 13.49 17.66
C SER A 6 -3.23 13.16 17.86
N PRO A 7 -4.09 13.62 16.98
CA PRO A 7 -5.42 13.02 16.85
C PRO A 7 -5.34 11.54 16.46
N ILE A 8 -4.18 11.09 15.97
CA ILE A 8 -3.87 9.66 15.81
C ILE A 8 -3.22 9.23 17.11
N GLY A 9 -3.86 8.37 17.86
CA GLY A 9 -3.30 7.87 19.12
C GLY A 9 -1.93 7.25 18.93
N PRO A 10 -1.06 7.28 19.95
CA PRO A 10 0.28 6.71 19.85
C PRO A 10 0.31 5.24 19.41
N SER A 11 -0.66 4.44 19.85
CA SER A 11 -0.73 3.03 19.48
C SER A 11 -0.96 2.84 17.98
N LEU A 12 -1.82 3.65 17.36
CA LEU A 12 -2.07 3.58 15.93
C LEU A 12 -0.80 3.91 15.14
N VAL A 13 -0.11 4.97 15.54
CA VAL A 13 1.08 5.46 14.84
C VAL A 13 2.26 4.51 14.99
N HIS A 14 2.44 3.93 16.17
CA HIS A 14 3.66 3.18 16.49
C HIS A 14 3.58 1.68 16.23
N HIS A 15 2.37 1.10 16.24
CA HIS A 15 2.24 -0.36 16.23
C HIS A 15 1.45 -0.90 15.05
N ASP A 16 0.60 -0.08 14.46
CA ASP A 16 -0.40 -0.55 13.51
C ASP A 16 -0.14 -0.16 12.07
N THR A 17 0.85 0.71 11.82
CA THR A 17 1.06 1.30 10.50
C THR A 17 2.33 0.77 9.86
N PHE A 18 2.20 0.34 8.61
CA PHE A 18 3.29 -0.22 7.82
C PHE A 18 3.24 0.37 6.42
N VAL A 19 4.39 0.39 5.75
CA VAL A 19 4.44 0.79 4.35
C VAL A 19 4.99 -0.37 3.54
N ILE A 20 4.33 -0.66 2.42
CA ILE A 20 4.85 -1.54 1.38
C ILE A 20 5.55 -0.65 0.36
N VAL A 21 6.81 -0.94 0.11
CA VAL A 21 7.58 -0.35 -0.98
C VAL A 21 7.62 -1.39 -2.08
N ALA A 22 6.93 -1.12 -3.19
CA ALA A 22 6.81 -2.05 -4.30
C ALA A 22 7.89 -1.78 -5.34
N GLU A 23 8.79 -2.74 -5.52
CA GLU A 23 9.89 -2.67 -6.47
C GLU A 23 9.58 -3.54 -7.69
N THR A 24 9.79 -3.00 -8.89
CA THR A 24 9.57 -3.73 -10.14
C THR A 24 10.64 -4.77 -10.35
N LEU A 25 10.21 -5.99 -10.66
CA LEU A 25 11.10 -7.12 -10.98
C LEU A 25 11.12 -7.40 -12.47
N ALA A 26 12.06 -8.25 -12.90
CA ALA A 26 12.19 -8.66 -14.30
C ALA A 26 10.94 -9.37 -14.83
N GLY A 27 10.14 -9.96 -13.96
CA GLY A 27 8.87 -10.59 -14.32
C GLY A 27 7.70 -9.62 -14.59
N TRP A 28 7.93 -8.33 -14.58
CA TRP A 28 6.91 -7.34 -14.87
C TRP A 28 6.30 -7.58 -16.26
N ARG A 29 4.98 -7.54 -16.34
CA ARG A 29 4.22 -7.73 -17.58
C ARG A 29 3.47 -6.45 -17.90
N ASN A 30 3.70 -5.96 -19.13
CA ASN A 30 3.11 -4.70 -19.59
C ASN A 30 1.56 -4.81 -19.61
N PRO A 31 0.85 -3.89 -18.94
CA PRO A 31 -0.61 -3.87 -18.96
C PRO A 31 -1.23 -3.68 -20.35
N ALA A 32 -0.47 -3.27 -21.34
CA ALA A 32 -0.93 -3.22 -22.72
C ALA A 32 -1.08 -4.61 -23.35
N THR A 33 -0.47 -5.64 -22.74
CA THR A 33 -0.66 -7.03 -23.17
C THR A 33 -1.83 -7.66 -22.45
N PRO A 34 -2.50 -8.68 -23.06
CA PRO A 34 -3.61 -9.37 -22.39
C PRO A 34 -3.24 -9.93 -21.01
N GLU A 35 -2.05 -10.54 -20.91
CA GLU A 35 -1.57 -11.11 -19.66
C GLU A 35 -1.30 -10.04 -18.59
N GLY A 36 -0.67 -8.94 -18.98
CA GLY A 36 -0.41 -7.83 -18.08
C GLY A 36 -1.68 -7.13 -17.65
N ALA A 37 -2.65 -6.98 -18.55
CA ALA A 37 -3.95 -6.41 -18.22
C ALA A 37 -4.71 -7.27 -17.21
N GLU A 38 -4.66 -8.59 -17.35
CA GLU A 38 -5.28 -9.52 -16.41
C GLU A 38 -4.66 -9.44 -15.03
N LEU A 39 -3.34 -9.41 -14.95
CA LEU A 39 -2.63 -9.25 -13.67
C LEU A 39 -2.91 -7.92 -13.00
N LEU A 40 -2.99 -6.84 -13.79
CA LEU A 40 -3.36 -5.54 -13.26
C LEU A 40 -4.77 -5.56 -12.68
N ALA A 41 -5.71 -6.20 -13.36
CA ALA A 41 -7.08 -6.35 -12.88
C ALA A 41 -7.13 -7.13 -11.56
N GLN A 42 -6.36 -8.22 -11.46
CA GLN A 42 -6.25 -8.98 -10.23
C GLN A 42 -5.65 -8.16 -9.08
N HIS A 43 -4.60 -7.39 -9.37
CA HIS A 43 -3.99 -6.50 -8.39
C HIS A 43 -4.99 -5.46 -7.87
N TYR A 44 -5.75 -4.82 -8.76
CA TYR A 44 -6.77 -3.86 -8.35
C TYR A 44 -7.89 -4.51 -7.52
N ALA A 45 -8.31 -5.71 -7.89
CA ALA A 45 -9.30 -6.45 -7.10
C ALA A 45 -8.79 -6.75 -5.69
N TRP A 46 -7.54 -7.16 -5.57
CA TRP A 46 -6.87 -7.35 -4.29
C TRP A 46 -6.82 -6.04 -3.48
N ALA A 47 -6.39 -4.95 -4.10
CA ALA A 47 -6.30 -3.65 -3.45
C ALA A 47 -7.66 -3.14 -2.98
N HIS A 48 -8.70 -3.27 -3.81
CA HIS A 48 -10.06 -2.90 -3.43
C HIS A 48 -10.56 -3.71 -2.23
N ALA A 49 -10.28 -5.00 -2.18
CA ALA A 49 -10.66 -5.83 -1.04
C ALA A 49 -9.94 -5.40 0.25
N GLN A 50 -8.64 -5.10 0.17
CA GLN A 50 -7.89 -4.62 1.33
C GLN A 50 -8.35 -3.23 1.79
N HIS A 51 -8.70 -2.37 0.85
CA HIS A 51 -9.23 -1.05 1.15
C HIS A 51 -10.62 -1.15 1.80
N ALA A 52 -11.49 -1.99 1.27
CA ALA A 52 -12.84 -2.21 1.80
C ALA A 52 -12.81 -2.77 3.23
N SER A 53 -11.82 -3.59 3.57
CA SER A 53 -11.66 -4.14 4.92
C SER A 53 -11.06 -3.14 5.92
N GLY A 54 -10.57 -1.99 5.45
CA GLY A 54 -9.89 -1.00 6.28
C GLY A 54 -8.40 -1.26 6.47
N ALA A 55 -7.86 -2.32 5.89
CA ALA A 55 -6.45 -2.66 6.03
C ALA A 55 -5.55 -1.77 5.16
N LEU A 56 -5.97 -1.48 3.94
CA LEU A 56 -5.26 -0.56 3.05
C LEU A 56 -5.78 0.85 3.25
N LEU A 57 -4.94 1.72 3.80
CA LEU A 57 -5.31 3.09 4.13
C LEU A 57 -5.25 4.00 2.90
N PHE A 58 -4.14 3.97 2.18
CA PHE A 58 -3.97 4.65 0.91
C PHE A 58 -2.81 4.05 0.15
N ALA A 59 -2.85 4.18 -1.18
CA ALA A 59 -1.85 3.61 -2.07
C ALA A 59 -1.86 4.33 -3.40
N GLY A 60 -0.78 4.20 -4.13
CA GLY A 60 -0.69 4.74 -5.48
C GLY A 60 0.63 4.45 -6.16
N PRO A 61 0.67 4.59 -7.48
CA PRO A 61 1.91 4.46 -8.24
C PRO A 61 2.83 5.65 -8.01
N ILE A 62 4.15 5.39 -8.14
CA ILE A 62 5.18 6.42 -8.04
C ILE A 62 5.73 6.67 -9.44
N ASP A 63 5.81 7.95 -9.82
CA ASP A 63 6.41 8.40 -11.07
C ASP A 63 5.84 7.72 -12.33
N SER A 64 4.57 7.30 -12.28
CA SER A 64 3.94 6.62 -13.42
C SER A 64 3.87 7.53 -14.65
N GLU A 65 3.75 8.84 -14.46
CA GLU A 65 3.72 9.82 -15.54
C GLU A 65 5.07 10.03 -16.19
N ALA A 66 6.16 9.61 -15.56
CA ALA A 66 7.51 9.73 -16.11
C ALA A 66 7.81 8.69 -17.19
N LEU A 67 6.95 7.69 -17.33
CA LEU A 67 7.14 6.62 -18.30
C LEU A 67 6.43 6.95 -19.61
N ALA A 68 7.11 6.80 -20.72
CA ALA A 68 6.49 6.90 -22.03
C ALA A 68 5.45 5.80 -22.20
N PRO A 69 4.30 6.05 -22.87
CA PRO A 69 3.32 5.02 -23.14
C PRO A 69 3.96 3.81 -23.83
N GLY A 70 3.74 2.61 -23.27
CA GLY A 70 4.30 1.37 -23.80
C GLY A 70 5.75 1.12 -23.46
N ALA A 71 6.46 2.03 -22.79
CA ALA A 71 7.82 1.80 -22.36
C ALA A 71 7.87 0.74 -21.27
N PRO A 72 8.89 -0.14 -21.26
CA PRO A 72 9.05 -1.10 -20.17
C PRO A 72 9.38 -0.37 -18.88
N THR A 73 8.78 -0.83 -17.77
CA THR A 73 9.12 -0.31 -16.45
C THR A 73 10.50 -0.82 -16.05
N PRO A 74 11.44 0.06 -15.67
CA PRO A 74 12.78 -0.37 -15.31
C PRO A 74 12.78 -1.32 -14.10
N VAL A 75 13.55 -2.40 -14.19
CA VAL A 75 13.77 -3.33 -13.08
C VAL A 75 14.50 -2.60 -11.95
N GLY A 76 14.09 -2.86 -10.71
CA GLY A 76 14.65 -2.22 -9.52
C GLY A 76 14.04 -0.88 -9.17
N ARG A 77 13.15 -0.36 -10.01
CA ARG A 77 12.46 0.91 -9.73
C ARG A 77 11.39 0.70 -8.67
N VAL A 78 11.32 1.62 -7.70
CA VAL A 78 10.17 1.70 -6.80
C VAL A 78 8.99 2.24 -7.61
N SER A 79 7.99 1.42 -7.80
CA SER A 79 6.86 1.72 -8.67
C SER A 79 5.55 2.00 -7.94
N GLY A 80 5.50 1.78 -6.64
CA GLY A 80 4.32 2.05 -5.85
C GLY A 80 4.60 2.07 -4.36
N LEU A 81 3.73 2.76 -3.63
CA LEU A 81 3.69 2.75 -2.18
C LEU A 81 2.28 2.40 -1.72
N LEU A 82 2.20 1.55 -0.70
CA LEU A 82 0.93 1.19 -0.07
C LEU A 82 1.10 1.34 1.44
N VAL A 83 0.19 2.04 2.06
CA VAL A 83 0.21 2.25 3.51
C VAL A 83 -0.88 1.39 4.13
N LEU A 84 -0.46 0.53 5.05
CA LEU A 84 -1.29 -0.49 5.65
C LEU A 84 -1.47 -0.27 7.13
N ARG A 85 -2.57 -0.81 7.62
CA ARG A 85 -2.80 -1.04 9.02
C ARG A 85 -2.90 -2.55 9.25
N ALA A 86 -2.11 -3.06 10.18
CA ALA A 86 -2.08 -4.49 10.52
C ALA A 86 -1.74 -4.69 11.99
N ALA A 87 -2.13 -5.83 12.54
CA ALA A 87 -1.90 -6.12 13.96
C ALA A 87 -0.42 -6.37 14.28
N SER A 88 0.37 -6.78 13.29
CA SER A 88 1.79 -7.08 13.44
C SER A 88 2.52 -6.92 12.13
N LYS A 89 3.85 -6.88 12.18
CA LYS A 89 4.65 -6.86 10.95
C LYS A 89 4.44 -8.14 10.13
N GLU A 90 4.32 -9.28 10.79
CA GLU A 90 4.07 -10.57 10.14
C GLU A 90 2.73 -10.54 9.38
N ALA A 91 1.70 -9.95 9.98
CA ALA A 91 0.40 -9.79 9.32
C ALA A 91 0.51 -8.86 8.10
N ALA A 92 1.27 -7.77 8.21
CA ALA A 92 1.51 -6.86 7.10
C ALA A 92 2.29 -7.53 5.97
N GLU A 93 3.29 -8.34 6.30
CA GLU A 93 4.06 -9.11 5.32
C GLU A 93 3.18 -10.14 4.61
N ALA A 94 2.32 -10.85 5.34
CA ALA A 94 1.38 -11.79 4.75
C ALA A 94 0.44 -11.10 3.76
N MET A 95 -0.05 -9.91 4.12
CA MET A 95 -0.87 -9.11 3.22
C MET A 95 -0.11 -8.70 1.97
N ALA A 96 1.11 -8.19 2.13
CA ALA A 96 1.96 -7.78 1.01
C ALA A 96 2.24 -8.93 0.04
N GLN A 97 2.46 -10.12 0.57
CA GLN A 97 2.74 -11.31 -0.22
C GLN A 97 1.49 -11.87 -0.92
N SER A 98 0.30 -11.46 -0.52
CA SER A 98 -0.95 -11.88 -1.16
C SER A 98 -1.31 -11.05 -2.40
N ASP A 99 -0.57 -9.97 -2.66
CA ASP A 99 -0.75 -9.17 -3.87
C ASP A 99 -0.40 -10.02 -5.11
N PRO A 100 -1.31 -10.10 -6.10
CA PRO A 100 -1.03 -10.85 -7.33
C PRO A 100 0.27 -10.45 -8.04
N PHE A 101 0.65 -9.18 -8.01
CA PHE A 101 1.93 -8.76 -8.57
C PHE A 101 3.13 -9.38 -7.85
N HIS A 102 3.03 -9.56 -6.54
CA HIS A 102 4.07 -10.23 -5.76
C HIS A 102 4.08 -11.73 -6.05
N ILE A 103 2.91 -12.35 -6.05
CA ILE A 103 2.77 -13.80 -6.28
C ILE A 103 3.35 -14.21 -7.64
N HIS A 104 3.12 -13.40 -8.66
CA HIS A 104 3.54 -13.69 -10.04
C HIS A 104 4.93 -13.14 -10.39
N GLY A 105 5.68 -12.65 -9.41
CA GLY A 105 7.04 -12.18 -9.63
C GLY A 105 7.17 -10.88 -10.41
N CYS A 106 6.10 -10.10 -10.49
CA CYS A 106 6.12 -8.80 -11.18
C CYS A 106 6.72 -7.70 -10.31
N ARG A 107 6.50 -7.78 -9.00
CA ARG A 107 6.99 -6.83 -7.99
C ARG A 107 7.47 -7.57 -6.76
N HIS A 108 8.42 -6.96 -6.07
CA HIS A 108 8.76 -7.34 -4.70
C HIS A 108 8.16 -6.30 -3.76
N ASN A 109 7.29 -6.76 -2.87
CA ASN A 109 6.64 -5.91 -1.88
C ASN A 109 7.40 -5.98 -0.55
N ALA A 110 8.29 -5.03 -0.32
CA ALA A 110 9.03 -4.93 0.93
C ALA A 110 8.20 -4.19 1.97
N VAL A 111 8.09 -4.75 3.17
CA VAL A 111 7.30 -4.18 4.26
C VAL A 111 8.22 -3.53 5.28
N HIS A 112 7.89 -2.31 5.68
CA HIS A 112 8.59 -1.57 6.71
C HIS A 112 7.59 -1.04 7.72
N SER A 113 7.99 -1.05 9.00
CA SER A 113 7.24 -0.32 10.03
C SER A 113 7.35 1.17 9.75
N TRP A 114 6.25 1.90 9.89
CA TRP A 114 6.26 3.32 9.61
C TRP A 114 5.51 4.08 10.69
N SER A 115 6.22 4.94 11.41
CA SER A 115 5.61 5.81 12.40
C SER A 115 5.25 7.14 11.76
N ILE A 116 3.97 7.38 11.59
CA ILE A 116 3.47 8.64 11.02
C ILE A 116 3.53 9.70 12.12
N ARG A 117 4.34 10.74 11.92
CA ARG A 117 4.53 11.81 12.91
C ARG A 117 3.71 13.05 12.61
N PHE A 118 3.47 13.33 11.33
CA PHE A 118 2.72 14.50 10.89
C PHE A 118 1.71 14.08 9.85
N SER A 119 0.48 14.51 10.01
CA SER A 119 -0.57 14.34 9.00
C SER A 119 -1.54 15.51 9.08
N GLN A 120 -2.16 15.86 7.96
CA GLN A 120 -3.21 16.85 7.97
C GLN A 120 -4.45 16.30 8.69
N GLN A 121 -5.27 17.18 9.24
CA GLN A 121 -6.44 16.77 10.03
C GLN A 121 -7.37 15.82 9.26
N LEU A 122 -7.55 16.07 7.97
CA LEU A 122 -8.40 15.23 7.12
C LEU A 122 -7.92 13.78 7.06
N ILE A 123 -6.59 13.58 6.93
CA ILE A 123 -6.00 12.25 6.90
C ILE A 123 -6.09 11.59 8.28
N SER A 124 -5.85 12.35 9.33
CA SER A 124 -5.96 11.85 10.71
C SER A 124 -7.38 11.38 11.02
N ASP A 125 -8.39 12.11 10.57
CA ASP A 125 -9.79 11.73 10.76
C ASP A 125 -10.11 10.45 9.99
N ALA A 126 -9.62 10.32 8.78
CA ALA A 126 -9.81 9.12 7.96
C ALA A 126 -9.18 7.89 8.61
N LEU A 127 -7.96 8.01 9.15
CA LEU A 127 -7.29 6.93 9.86
C LEU A 127 -8.04 6.55 11.13
N ALA A 128 -8.51 7.53 11.89
CA ALA A 128 -9.28 7.28 13.10
C ALA A 128 -10.62 6.57 12.80
N ALA A 129 -11.31 6.99 11.74
CA ALA A 129 -12.55 6.35 11.31
C ALA A 129 -12.32 4.90 10.88
N THR A 130 -11.24 4.62 10.14
CA THR A 130 -10.86 3.27 9.75
C THR A 130 -10.61 2.38 10.96
N LEU A 131 -9.92 2.90 11.97
CA LEU A 131 -9.67 2.19 13.22
C LEU A 131 -10.95 1.88 13.96
N ALA A 132 -11.86 2.85 14.07
CA ALA A 132 -13.15 2.68 14.74
C ALA A 132 -13.99 1.62 14.05
N ASP A 133 -14.10 1.64 12.72
CA ASP A 133 -14.82 0.64 11.94
C ASP A 133 -14.25 -0.75 12.15
N SER A 134 -12.93 -0.88 12.17
CA SER A 134 -12.25 -2.14 12.41
C SER A 134 -12.53 -2.71 13.81
N GLN A 135 -12.71 -1.86 14.82
CA GLN A 135 -13.04 -2.28 16.18
C GLN A 135 -14.51 -2.60 16.38
N ALA A 136 -15.37 -2.04 15.55
CA ALA A 136 -16.81 -2.24 15.64
C ALA A 136 -17.30 -3.55 15.00
N SER A 137 -16.49 -4.14 14.14
CA SER A 137 -16.87 -5.38 13.42
C SER A 137 -16.50 -6.63 14.20
#